data_cd5723c1f3bfb9bb3bd92777aa518ea6
#
_entry.id   cd5723c1f3bfb9bb3bd92777aa518ea6
#
_cell.length_a   1.000
_cell.length_b   1.000
_cell.length_c   1.000
_cell.angle_alpha   90.00
_cell.angle_beta   90.00
_cell.angle_gamma   90.00
#
_symmetry.space_group_name_H-M   'P 1'
#
loop_
_entity.id
_entity.type
_entity.pdbx_description
1 polymer ?
#
loop_
_entity_poly.entity_id
_entity_poly.type
_entity_poly.pdbx_seq_one_letter_code
_entity_poly.pdbx_strand_id
1 'polypeptide(L)'
;MKKIYLIIVSAVYIITAFSGCGPAQPRSRTAASVFSSAALSEQRPPASRDSRMTVYIPTETALYVKPITVTVPAGEKNPKNALTAMLQLDRQQKHPILPEALSIQSVDVEKGTAYVNFSKELHGLQGGNTAESLFIAMPVNTLTEFPDIQSVQFSIQGRPIKKLSGYRDMTAHFQREKDMIYE
;
A
#
# COMPACT_ATOMS: atom_id res chain seq x y z
N MET A 1 -13.03 16.60 33.93
CA MET A 1 -12.96 15.58 34.98
C MET A 1 -12.30 14.35 34.43
N LYS A 2 -11.13 14.03 34.95
CA LYS A 2 -10.24 12.94 34.49
C LYS A 2 -10.80 11.57 34.88
N LYS A 3 -10.74 10.57 34.04
CA LYS A 3 -10.69 9.16 34.45
C LYS A 3 -9.65 8.42 33.60
N ILE A 4 -8.51 8.25 34.20
CA ILE A 4 -7.40 7.41 33.78
C ILE A 4 -7.77 5.99 34.22
N TYR A 5 -7.83 5.03 33.27
CA TYR A 5 -7.88 3.61 33.60
C TYR A 5 -6.49 3.00 33.40
N LEU A 6 -5.85 2.74 34.54
CA LEU A 6 -4.61 2.01 34.66
C LEU A 6 -4.96 0.51 34.73
N ILE A 7 -4.56 -0.29 33.75
CA ILE A 7 -4.66 -1.76 33.83
C ILE A 7 -3.27 -2.31 34.06
N ILE A 8 -3.08 -2.80 35.28
CA ILE A 8 -1.91 -3.55 35.74
C ILE A 8 -2.10 -5.00 35.26
N VAL A 9 -1.19 -5.51 34.44
CA VAL A 9 -1.12 -6.94 34.11
C VAL A 9 0.00 -7.55 34.91
N SER A 10 -0.39 -8.40 35.86
CA SER A 10 0.46 -9.19 36.75
C SER A 10 1.04 -10.39 36.00
N ALA A 11 2.36 -10.47 35.97
CA ALA A 11 3.10 -11.63 35.45
C ALA A 11 3.15 -12.74 36.50
N VAL A 12 2.66 -13.90 36.19
CA VAL A 12 2.85 -15.12 36.99
C VAL A 12 3.94 -15.99 36.32
N TYR A 13 5.09 -16.09 36.98
CA TYR A 13 6.17 -16.98 36.67
C TYR A 13 5.88 -18.36 37.34
N ILE A 14 5.82 -19.42 36.54
CA ILE A 14 5.86 -20.79 37.07
C ILE A 14 7.15 -21.44 36.59
N ILE A 15 8.07 -21.63 37.54
CA ILE A 15 9.28 -22.42 37.40
C ILE A 15 8.94 -23.84 37.86
N THR A 16 9.08 -24.82 36.98
CA THR A 16 9.14 -26.26 37.39
C THR A 16 10.50 -26.83 37.00
N ALA A 17 11.31 -27.04 38.02
CA ALA A 17 12.54 -27.80 37.95
C ALA A 17 12.22 -29.29 37.97
N PHE A 18 12.77 -30.06 37.05
CA PHE A 18 12.84 -31.52 37.16
C PHE A 18 14.30 -31.96 37.14
N SER A 19 14.78 -32.37 38.32
CA SER A 19 16.03 -33.07 38.51
C SER A 19 15.79 -34.58 38.30
N GLY A 20 16.61 -35.19 37.46
CA GLY A 20 16.66 -36.64 37.32
C GLY A 20 18.10 -37.08 37.07
N CYS A 21 18.75 -37.52 38.08
CA CYS A 21 20.10 -38.08 38.08
C CYS A 21 20.01 -39.62 38.00
N GLY A 22 20.87 -40.25 37.21
CA GLY A 22 21.07 -41.68 37.25
C GLY A 22 22.25 -42.16 36.38
N PRO A 23 23.15 -42.98 36.91
CA PRO A 23 24.51 -43.14 36.40
C PRO A 23 24.78 -44.42 35.61
N ALA A 24 26.01 -44.50 35.11
CA ALA A 24 26.85 -45.65 34.78
C ALA A 24 27.10 -46.03 33.34
N GLN A 25 28.35 -45.83 32.98
CA GLN A 25 29.17 -46.41 31.90
C GLN A 25 29.41 -47.92 32.09
N PRO A 26 30.25 -48.66 31.25
CA PRO A 26 30.88 -48.33 29.94
C PRO A 26 30.84 -49.50 28.92
N ARG A 27 31.26 -49.31 27.70
CA ARG A 27 32.24 -50.16 26.97
C ARG A 27 32.38 -49.80 25.49
N SER A 28 33.65 -49.59 25.16
CA SER A 28 34.34 -49.55 23.88
C SER A 28 33.83 -50.46 22.76
N ARG A 29 33.87 -49.97 21.52
CA ARG A 29 34.73 -50.48 20.42
C ARG A 29 34.45 -49.77 19.09
N THR A 30 35.54 -49.15 18.59
CA THR A 30 36.13 -49.28 17.24
C THR A 30 35.36 -48.80 16.04
N ALA A 31 35.86 -47.69 15.51
CA ALA A 31 36.10 -47.33 14.10
C ALA A 31 35.08 -47.74 13.04
N ALA A 32 34.49 -46.73 12.46
CA ALA A 32 34.43 -46.55 11.00
C ALA A 32 34.14 -45.06 10.70
N SER A 33 35.09 -44.44 10.09
CA SER A 33 35.02 -43.13 9.51
C SER A 33 33.98 -43.12 8.37
N VAL A 34 32.85 -42.48 8.58
CA VAL A 34 31.98 -42.02 7.51
C VAL A 34 31.99 -40.52 7.60
N PHE A 35 32.73 -39.92 6.66
CA PHE A 35 32.59 -38.54 6.34
C PHE A 35 31.14 -38.29 5.89
N SER A 36 30.28 -37.99 6.85
CA SER A 36 28.99 -37.39 6.54
C SER A 36 29.27 -35.92 6.24
N SER A 37 29.40 -35.65 4.96
CA SER A 37 29.35 -34.31 4.44
C SER A 37 28.06 -33.65 4.89
N ALA A 38 28.13 -32.98 6.05
CA ALA A 38 27.05 -32.07 6.44
C ALA A 38 26.98 -30.99 5.36
N ALA A 39 26.05 -31.19 4.45
CA ALA A 39 25.62 -30.13 3.56
C ALA A 39 25.26 -28.95 4.45
N LEU A 40 26.11 -27.95 4.45
CA LEU A 40 25.74 -26.60 4.81
C LEU A 40 24.54 -26.25 3.90
N SER A 41 23.34 -26.48 4.38
CA SER A 41 22.18 -25.82 3.83
C SER A 41 22.41 -24.34 4.12
N GLU A 42 22.99 -23.67 3.12
CA GLU A 42 22.90 -22.22 3.01
C GLU A 42 21.43 -21.87 3.18
N GLN A 43 21.06 -21.49 4.37
CA GLN A 43 19.83 -20.77 4.61
C GLN A 43 19.99 -19.43 3.89
N ARG A 44 19.70 -19.48 2.57
CA ARG A 44 19.42 -18.27 1.78
C ARG A 44 18.36 -17.51 2.61
N PRO A 45 18.64 -16.28 3.05
CA PRO A 45 17.63 -15.46 3.69
C PRO A 45 16.38 -15.51 2.81
N PRO A 46 15.16 -15.65 3.35
CA PRO A 46 13.97 -15.61 2.52
C PRO A 46 14.07 -14.32 1.72
N ALA A 47 14.19 -14.47 0.40
CA ALA A 47 14.16 -13.32 -0.50
C ALA A 47 12.90 -12.56 -0.13
N SER A 48 13.05 -11.34 0.36
CA SER A 48 11.95 -10.47 0.66
C SER A 48 11.10 -10.44 -0.61
N ARG A 49 9.92 -11.03 -0.55
CA ARG A 49 9.01 -11.09 -1.70
C ARG A 49 8.37 -9.72 -1.85
N ASP A 50 9.19 -8.71 -2.05
CA ASP A 50 8.71 -7.36 -2.27
C ASP A 50 8.03 -7.30 -3.62
N SER A 51 6.88 -6.69 -3.63
CA SER A 51 6.12 -6.40 -4.85
C SER A 51 6.35 -4.96 -5.27
N ARG A 52 6.37 -4.70 -6.57
CA ARG A 52 6.47 -3.34 -7.11
C ARG A 52 5.11 -2.92 -7.64
N MET A 53 4.75 -1.68 -7.41
CA MET A 53 3.59 -1.03 -8.00
C MET A 53 3.98 0.34 -8.54
N THR A 54 3.33 0.76 -9.62
CA THR A 54 3.54 2.07 -10.23
C THR A 54 2.42 2.99 -9.77
N VAL A 55 2.77 4.17 -9.32
CA VAL A 55 1.83 5.23 -8.97
C VAL A 55 2.18 6.49 -9.74
N TYR A 56 1.19 7.33 -10.02
CA TYR A 56 1.38 8.53 -10.81
C TYR A 56 1.21 9.77 -9.93
N ILE A 57 2.18 10.67 -9.99
CA ILE A 57 2.18 11.94 -9.26
C ILE A 57 2.42 13.10 -10.24
N PRO A 58 2.07 14.34 -9.88
CA PRO A 58 2.31 15.49 -10.74
C PRO A 58 3.79 15.69 -11.04
N THR A 59 4.08 16.23 -12.22
CA THR A 59 5.39 16.81 -12.54
C THR A 59 5.57 18.13 -11.79
N GLU A 60 6.80 18.64 -11.71
CA GLU A 60 7.09 19.93 -11.07
C GLU A 60 6.33 21.10 -11.71
N THR A 61 6.04 20.99 -13.01
CA THR A 61 5.28 21.99 -13.76
C THR A 61 3.77 21.91 -13.53
N ALA A 62 3.30 20.85 -12.86
CA ALA A 62 1.88 20.55 -12.67
C ALA A 62 1.04 20.53 -13.97
N LEU A 63 1.66 20.15 -15.09
CA LEU A 63 0.98 19.98 -16.38
C LEU A 63 0.70 18.54 -16.73
N TYR A 64 1.51 17.62 -16.21
CA TYR A 64 1.46 16.20 -16.50
C TYR A 64 1.60 15.39 -15.21
N VAL A 65 1.38 14.09 -15.30
CA VAL A 65 1.71 13.12 -14.27
C VAL A 65 2.90 12.28 -14.73
N LYS A 66 3.74 11.84 -13.77
CA LYS A 66 4.88 10.96 -14.03
C LYS A 66 4.77 9.67 -13.20
N PRO A 67 5.22 8.52 -13.75
CA PRO A 67 5.22 7.26 -13.02
C PRO A 67 6.33 7.23 -11.97
N ILE A 68 6.00 6.70 -10.78
CA ILE A 68 6.95 6.41 -9.70
C ILE A 68 6.75 4.94 -9.29
N THR A 69 7.84 4.19 -9.23
CA THR A 69 7.81 2.81 -8.73
C THR A 69 7.92 2.80 -7.21
N VAL A 70 6.97 2.18 -6.54
CA VAL A 70 6.95 1.99 -5.09
C VAL A 70 7.12 0.51 -4.78
N THR A 71 8.01 0.20 -3.84
CA THR A 71 8.21 -1.17 -3.34
C THR A 71 7.38 -1.36 -2.07
N VAL A 72 6.60 -2.42 -2.03
CA VAL A 72 5.73 -2.78 -0.90
C VAL A 72 5.94 -4.26 -0.52
N PRO A 73 5.68 -4.64 0.74
CA PRO A 73 5.71 -6.05 1.15
C PRO A 73 4.78 -6.91 0.29
N ALA A 74 5.14 -8.20 0.14
CA ALA A 74 4.30 -9.16 -0.55
C ALA A 74 2.91 -9.21 0.09
N GLY A 75 1.87 -9.15 -0.74
CA GLY A 75 0.47 -9.12 -0.30
C GLY A 75 -0.10 -7.71 -0.08
N GLU A 76 0.74 -6.68 -0.03
CA GLU A 76 0.28 -5.29 0.07
C GLU A 76 0.08 -4.59 -1.28
N LYS A 77 0.42 -5.26 -2.38
CA LYS A 77 0.13 -4.75 -3.73
C LYS A 77 -1.36 -4.87 -4.02
N ASN A 78 -2.10 -3.81 -3.73
CA ASN A 78 -3.53 -3.71 -4.01
C ASN A 78 -3.91 -2.27 -4.40
N PRO A 79 -5.07 -2.06 -5.05
CA PRO A 79 -5.51 -0.76 -5.54
C PRO A 79 -5.58 0.32 -4.46
N LYS A 80 -6.06 -0.01 -3.26
CA LYS A 80 -6.17 0.95 -2.16
C LYS A 80 -4.80 1.41 -1.66
N ASN A 81 -3.85 0.49 -1.51
CA ASN A 81 -2.49 0.82 -1.09
C ASN A 81 -1.75 1.65 -2.15
N ALA A 82 -1.98 1.38 -3.43
CA ALA A 82 -1.43 2.20 -4.52
C ALA A 82 -1.91 3.65 -4.44
N LEU A 83 -3.22 3.87 -4.26
CA LEU A 83 -3.75 5.22 -4.09
C LEU A 83 -3.27 5.88 -2.79
N THR A 84 -3.13 5.12 -1.71
CA THR A 84 -2.59 5.66 -0.45
C THR A 84 -1.14 6.11 -0.62
N ALA A 85 -0.32 5.32 -1.30
CA ALA A 85 1.06 5.70 -1.64
C ALA A 85 1.12 6.93 -2.56
N MET A 86 0.23 7.00 -3.55
CA MET A 86 0.07 8.16 -4.43
C MET A 86 -0.22 9.44 -3.63
N LEU A 87 -1.19 9.41 -2.69
CA LEU A 87 -1.50 10.55 -1.82
C LEU A 87 -0.31 10.96 -0.95
N GLN A 88 0.43 9.99 -0.41
CA GLN A 88 1.62 10.25 0.41
C GLN A 88 2.72 10.92 -0.40
N LEU A 89 2.95 10.47 -1.64
CA LEU A 89 3.96 11.04 -2.52
C LEU A 89 3.56 12.44 -3.01
N ASP A 90 2.28 12.70 -3.27
CA ASP A 90 1.80 14.05 -3.61
C ASP A 90 2.05 15.02 -2.45
N ARG A 91 1.75 14.64 -1.21
CA ARG A 91 2.02 15.46 -0.01
C ARG A 91 3.49 15.80 0.20
N GLN A 92 4.39 14.97 -0.30
CA GLN A 92 5.84 15.21 -0.23
C GLN A 92 6.35 16.15 -1.33
N GLN A 93 5.52 16.48 -2.32
CA GLN A 93 5.89 17.44 -3.35
C GLN A 93 6.03 18.86 -2.75
N LYS A 94 6.84 19.68 -3.40
CA LYS A 94 6.97 21.11 -3.04
C LYS A 94 5.63 21.85 -3.14
N HIS A 95 4.80 21.44 -4.10
CA HIS A 95 3.48 21.99 -4.38
C HIS A 95 2.49 20.83 -4.52
N PRO A 96 1.93 20.31 -3.42
CA PRO A 96 0.91 19.28 -3.48
C PRO A 96 -0.33 19.77 -4.23
N ILE A 97 -0.93 18.90 -5.03
CA ILE A 97 -2.16 19.20 -5.75
C ILE A 97 -3.39 18.85 -4.92
N LEU A 98 -3.29 17.74 -4.16
CA LEU A 98 -4.43 17.22 -3.43
C LEU A 98 -4.52 17.83 -2.02
N PRO A 99 -5.73 17.99 -1.46
CA PRO A 99 -5.89 18.44 -0.08
C PRO A 99 -5.11 17.56 0.90
N GLU A 100 -4.40 18.16 1.84
CA GLU A 100 -3.52 17.45 2.79
C GLU A 100 -4.27 16.38 3.60
N ALA A 101 -5.49 16.69 4.05
CA ALA A 101 -6.31 15.78 4.83
C ALA A 101 -7.11 14.76 3.99
N LEU A 102 -6.96 14.78 2.64
CA LEU A 102 -7.66 13.85 1.76
C LEU A 102 -7.28 12.40 2.08
N SER A 103 -8.26 11.52 2.14
CA SER A 103 -8.04 10.09 2.39
C SER A 103 -8.92 9.21 1.49
N ILE A 104 -8.45 7.96 1.27
CA ILE A 104 -9.18 6.93 0.55
C ILE A 104 -10.02 6.13 1.56
N GLN A 105 -11.32 6.18 1.45
CA GLN A 105 -12.24 5.42 2.31
C GLN A 105 -12.33 3.97 1.84
N SER A 106 -12.67 3.75 0.56
CA SER A 106 -12.69 2.42 -0.05
C SER A 106 -12.24 2.46 -1.51
N VAL A 107 -11.84 1.31 -2.02
CA VAL A 107 -11.63 1.01 -3.44
C VAL A 107 -12.24 -0.36 -3.69
N ASP A 108 -13.31 -0.39 -4.45
CA ASP A 108 -14.03 -1.60 -4.80
C ASP A 108 -13.88 -1.83 -6.31
N VAL A 109 -13.58 -3.05 -6.74
CA VAL A 109 -13.37 -3.37 -8.17
C VAL A 109 -14.47 -4.32 -8.63
N GLU A 110 -15.25 -3.87 -9.60
CA GLU A 110 -16.34 -4.66 -10.18
C GLU A 110 -16.30 -4.58 -11.71
N LYS A 111 -16.29 -5.71 -12.37
CA LYS A 111 -16.34 -5.83 -13.84
C LYS A 111 -15.36 -4.90 -14.58
N GLY A 112 -14.14 -4.78 -14.06
CA GLY A 112 -13.09 -3.95 -14.66
C GLY A 112 -13.18 -2.46 -14.33
N THR A 113 -14.12 -2.05 -13.49
CA THR A 113 -14.23 -0.67 -12.98
C THR A 113 -13.82 -0.60 -11.51
N ALA A 114 -12.91 0.30 -11.18
CA ALA A 114 -12.57 0.64 -9.81
C ALA A 114 -13.44 1.80 -9.31
N TYR A 115 -14.21 1.55 -8.27
CA TYR A 115 -15.03 2.54 -7.57
C TYR A 115 -14.24 3.08 -6.39
N VAL A 116 -13.77 4.31 -6.51
CA VAL A 116 -12.94 4.97 -5.50
C VAL A 116 -13.78 5.93 -4.67
N ASN A 117 -13.84 5.68 -3.36
CA ASN A 117 -14.54 6.53 -2.43
C ASN A 117 -13.54 7.38 -1.64
N PHE A 118 -13.63 8.68 -1.82
CA PHE A 118 -12.82 9.68 -1.13
C PHE A 118 -13.53 10.25 0.09
N SER A 119 -12.76 10.79 1.01
CA SER A 119 -13.27 11.57 2.11
C SER A 119 -13.74 12.95 1.64
N LYS A 120 -14.52 13.64 2.48
CA LYS A 120 -15.13 14.96 2.15
C LYS A 120 -14.11 16.05 1.83
N GLU A 121 -12.88 15.89 2.26
CA GLU A 121 -11.78 16.83 2.06
C GLU A 121 -11.47 17.05 0.57
N LEU A 122 -11.92 16.15 -0.32
CA LEU A 122 -11.80 16.33 -1.76
C LEU A 122 -12.53 17.59 -2.27
N HIS A 123 -13.58 18.03 -1.58
CA HIS A 123 -14.23 19.32 -1.90
C HIS A 123 -13.31 20.54 -1.74
N GLY A 124 -12.21 20.38 -1.02
CA GLY A 124 -11.18 21.38 -0.86
C GLY A 124 -10.16 21.45 -2.00
N LEU A 125 -10.34 20.70 -3.09
CA LEU A 125 -9.46 20.76 -4.26
C LEU A 125 -9.48 22.18 -4.86
N GLN A 126 -8.30 22.79 -4.93
CA GLN A 126 -8.11 24.13 -5.48
C GLN A 126 -7.24 24.06 -6.73
N GLY A 127 -7.27 25.10 -7.56
CA GLY A 127 -6.44 25.17 -8.78
C GLY A 127 -7.21 24.96 -10.09
N GLY A 128 -8.54 24.91 -10.02
CA GLY A 128 -9.41 24.94 -11.20
C GLY A 128 -9.24 23.74 -12.13
N ASN A 129 -9.29 23.97 -13.44
CA ASN A 129 -9.23 22.91 -14.46
C ASN A 129 -7.94 22.08 -14.39
N THR A 130 -6.81 22.69 -14.17
CA THR A 130 -5.52 22.00 -14.10
C THR A 130 -5.50 21.02 -12.93
N ALA A 131 -5.89 21.44 -11.74
CA ALA A 131 -5.95 20.58 -10.56
C ALA A 131 -6.98 19.45 -10.73
N GLU A 132 -8.15 19.73 -11.33
CA GLU A 132 -9.17 18.71 -11.63
C GLU A 132 -8.63 17.67 -12.62
N SER A 133 -7.92 18.10 -13.68
CA SER A 133 -7.32 17.17 -14.65
C SER A 133 -6.22 16.31 -14.03
N LEU A 134 -5.36 16.88 -13.19
CA LEU A 134 -4.33 16.13 -12.47
C LEU A 134 -4.96 15.19 -11.43
N PHE A 135 -5.97 15.64 -10.68
CA PHE A 135 -6.71 14.78 -9.75
C PHE A 135 -7.30 13.56 -10.45
N ILE A 136 -7.81 13.69 -11.68
CA ILE A 136 -8.33 12.55 -12.43
C ILE A 136 -7.18 11.68 -12.93
N ALA A 137 -6.16 12.26 -13.56
CA ALA A 137 -5.05 11.52 -14.17
C ALA A 137 -4.24 10.70 -13.17
N MET A 138 -4.01 11.23 -11.97
CA MET A 138 -3.24 10.53 -10.93
C MET A 138 -3.85 9.18 -10.53
N PRO A 139 -5.08 9.10 -9.98
CA PRO A 139 -5.67 7.83 -9.57
C PRO A 139 -6.04 6.94 -10.76
N VAL A 140 -6.49 7.51 -11.89
CA VAL A 140 -6.86 6.72 -13.07
C VAL A 140 -5.63 5.99 -13.63
N ASN A 141 -4.52 6.69 -13.87
CA ASN A 141 -3.31 6.06 -14.38
C ASN A 141 -2.69 5.10 -13.36
N THR A 142 -2.77 5.40 -12.06
CA THR A 142 -2.30 4.51 -10.99
C THR A 142 -3.10 3.20 -10.95
N LEU A 143 -4.42 3.27 -11.02
CA LEU A 143 -5.29 2.10 -10.91
C LEU A 143 -5.28 1.26 -12.18
N THR A 144 -5.16 1.87 -13.35
CA THR A 144 -5.06 1.15 -14.63
C THR A 144 -3.70 0.46 -14.86
N GLU A 145 -2.76 0.52 -13.92
CA GLU A 145 -1.61 -0.37 -13.85
C GLU A 145 -1.97 -1.78 -13.35
N PHE A 146 -3.11 -1.93 -12.69
CA PHE A 146 -3.64 -3.24 -12.32
C PHE A 146 -4.39 -3.85 -13.50
N PRO A 147 -4.05 -5.09 -13.92
CA PRO A 147 -4.58 -5.68 -15.14
C PRO A 147 -6.10 -5.87 -15.12
N ASP A 148 -6.68 -5.98 -13.93
CA ASP A 148 -8.12 -6.18 -13.74
C ASP A 148 -8.91 -4.87 -13.75
N ILE A 149 -8.24 -3.69 -13.89
CA ILE A 149 -8.89 -2.38 -13.87
C ILE A 149 -8.71 -1.67 -15.22
N GLN A 150 -9.83 -1.39 -15.87
CA GLN A 150 -9.90 -0.72 -17.17
C GLN A 150 -10.43 0.71 -17.06
N SER A 151 -11.23 0.98 -16.04
CA SER A 151 -11.83 2.30 -15.81
C SER A 151 -11.97 2.60 -14.31
N VAL A 152 -12.16 3.87 -13.99
CA VAL A 152 -12.30 4.36 -12.61
C VAL A 152 -13.52 5.26 -12.51
N GLN A 153 -14.27 5.14 -11.44
CA GLN A 153 -15.35 6.04 -11.07
C GLN A 153 -15.13 6.58 -9.65
N PHE A 154 -15.52 7.84 -9.43
CA PHE A 154 -15.24 8.55 -8.18
C PHE A 154 -16.50 8.83 -7.38
N SER A 155 -16.39 8.73 -6.06
CA SER A 155 -17.40 9.14 -5.10
C SER A 155 -16.78 9.87 -3.90
N ILE A 156 -17.58 10.66 -3.21
CA ILE A 156 -17.24 11.31 -1.95
C ILE A 156 -18.23 10.84 -0.90
N GLN A 157 -17.72 10.23 0.19
CA GLN A 157 -18.54 9.69 1.26
C GLN A 157 -19.67 8.78 0.74
N GLY A 158 -19.35 7.92 -0.24
CA GLY A 158 -20.29 6.98 -0.86
C GLY A 158 -21.28 7.62 -1.85
N ARG A 159 -21.18 8.92 -2.12
CA ARG A 159 -22.06 9.62 -3.07
C ARG A 159 -21.30 9.87 -4.38
N PRO A 160 -21.85 9.48 -5.55
CA PRO A 160 -21.24 9.79 -6.83
C PRO A 160 -20.98 11.29 -7.00
N ILE A 161 -19.81 11.63 -7.51
CA ILE A 161 -19.47 13.02 -7.81
C ILE A 161 -20.08 13.36 -9.18
N LYS A 162 -20.84 14.45 -9.27
CA LYS A 162 -21.33 14.97 -10.56
C LYS A 162 -20.35 15.99 -11.14
N LYS A 163 -19.89 16.90 -10.31
CA LYS A 163 -18.90 17.92 -10.64
C LYS A 163 -18.00 18.14 -9.42
N LEU A 164 -16.73 18.36 -9.63
CA LEU A 164 -15.77 18.67 -8.57
C LEU A 164 -15.44 20.17 -8.60
N SER A 165 -14.72 20.62 -9.62
CA SER A 165 -14.42 22.05 -9.86
C SER A 165 -15.26 22.63 -11.00
N GLY A 166 -16.11 21.84 -11.60
CA GLY A 166 -17.09 22.27 -12.60
C GLY A 166 -16.63 22.19 -14.06
N TYR A 167 -15.42 21.70 -14.32
CA TYR A 167 -14.86 21.62 -15.67
C TYR A 167 -15.16 20.30 -16.38
N ARG A 168 -15.22 19.20 -15.66
CA ARG A 168 -15.48 17.87 -16.23
C ARG A 168 -16.73 17.23 -15.62
N ASP A 169 -17.39 16.37 -16.38
CA ASP A 169 -18.45 15.51 -15.88
C ASP A 169 -17.81 14.32 -15.13
N MET A 170 -17.95 14.34 -13.81
CA MET A 170 -17.37 13.33 -12.93
C MET A 170 -18.22 12.06 -12.81
N THR A 171 -19.39 11.99 -13.48
CA THR A 171 -20.21 10.76 -13.52
C THR A 171 -19.68 9.74 -14.52
N ALA A 172 -18.76 10.15 -15.40
CA ALA A 172 -18.14 9.27 -16.39
C ALA A 172 -17.25 8.20 -15.76
N HIS A 173 -17.06 7.10 -16.48
CA HIS A 173 -16.03 6.12 -16.21
C HIS A 173 -14.73 6.58 -16.90
N PHE A 174 -13.74 6.95 -16.11
CA PHE A 174 -12.47 7.44 -16.63
C PHE A 174 -11.57 6.28 -17.03
N GLN A 175 -11.10 6.27 -18.25
CA GLN A 175 -10.10 5.35 -18.77
C GLN A 175 -8.71 5.97 -18.64
N ARG A 176 -7.66 5.16 -18.85
CA ARG A 176 -6.26 5.61 -18.80
C ARG A 176 -6.04 6.87 -19.63
N GLU A 177 -5.59 7.94 -19.00
CA GLU A 177 -5.31 9.24 -19.62
C GLU A 177 -3.84 9.30 -20.07
N LYS A 178 -3.55 8.69 -21.22
CA LYS A 178 -2.17 8.59 -21.76
C LYS A 178 -1.57 9.95 -22.07
N ASP A 179 -2.38 10.87 -22.58
CA ASP A 179 -1.94 12.22 -22.96
C ASP A 179 -1.52 13.07 -21.75
N MET A 180 -1.89 12.64 -20.54
CA MET A 180 -1.47 13.28 -19.29
C MET A 180 -0.19 12.68 -18.71
N ILE A 181 0.38 11.63 -19.31
CA ILE A 181 1.61 11.00 -18.82
C ILE A 181 2.81 11.71 -19.45
N TYR A 182 3.72 12.18 -18.60
CA TYR A 182 5.01 12.71 -19.04
C TYR A 182 5.96 11.54 -19.37
N GLU A 183 6.44 11.51 -20.61
CA GLU A 183 7.42 10.55 -21.14
C GLU A 183 8.88 11.00 -20.87
#